data_b0372683e80e9cf4cb9b04d8eaddb87e
#
_entry.id   b0372683e80e9cf4cb9b04d8eaddb87e
#
_cell.length_a   1.000
_cell.length_b   1.000
_cell.length_c   1.000
_cell.angle_alpha   90.00
_cell.angle_beta   90.00
_cell.angle_gamma   90.00
#
_symmetry.space_group_name_H-M   'P 1'
#
loop_
_entity.id
_entity.type
_entity.pdbx_description
1 polymer ?
#
loop_
_entity_poly.entity_id
_entity_poly.type
_entity_poly.pdbx_seq_one_letter_code
_entity_poly.pdbx_strand_id
1 'polypeptide(L)'
;MSTENKRVSESDTAKEEKNNYIRVVQAEEDDKEIDLVDLGYALMDKLHFIVLSFLLGAVLLNAYAYFLIKPTYQSTAKLYVVSASEDSVVNLSDLNIGTSLTKDYEDLMLSYPLLEQVIAKLDLSYDYEQLADMITLENPTDTRVLKITVTSTDPEEAMNIANTLAEISVKYLPETMSTNAPNIAQVARIPDEKAGPSYLKFTLIGALLGAFLYCLVIIIRYLLDDTIHTASDMEKYFGIVPLTSIPESDQFNQGDSATDKDKAKSGLKGRSK
;
A
#
# COMPACT_ATOMS: atom_id res chain seq x y z
N MET A 1 54.54 17.36 -56.95
CA MET A 1 54.62 17.63 -55.49
C MET A 1 53.45 18.49 -54.95
N SER A 2 52.55 19.01 -55.81
CA SER A 2 51.46 19.91 -55.38
C SER A 2 50.08 19.22 -55.19
N THR A 3 49.83 18.04 -55.74
CA THR A 3 48.53 17.34 -55.71
C THR A 3 48.37 16.39 -54.55
N GLU A 4 49.42 15.98 -53.89
CA GLU A 4 49.46 15.06 -52.79
C GLU A 4 49.09 15.76 -51.45
N ASN A 5 49.60 17.02 -51.33
CA ASN A 5 49.32 17.84 -50.12
C ASN A 5 47.86 18.31 -50.04
N LYS A 6 47.14 18.42 -51.17
CA LYS A 6 45.74 18.82 -51.21
C LYS A 6 44.80 17.68 -50.82
N ARG A 7 45.16 16.43 -51.16
CA ARG A 7 44.37 15.23 -50.77
C ARG A 7 44.50 14.90 -49.27
N VAL A 8 45.64 15.17 -48.67
CA VAL A 8 45.85 14.96 -47.23
C VAL A 8 45.04 16.00 -46.43
N SER A 9 45.01 17.27 -46.88
CA SER A 9 44.23 18.33 -46.24
C SER A 9 42.73 18.10 -46.33
N GLU A 10 42.18 17.56 -47.45
CA GLU A 10 40.77 17.25 -47.60
C GLU A 10 40.34 16.01 -46.77
N SER A 11 41.25 15.02 -46.57
CA SER A 11 40.98 13.86 -45.74
C SER A 11 40.97 14.17 -44.25
N ASP A 12 41.78 15.15 -43.81
CA ASP A 12 41.86 15.56 -42.41
C ASP A 12 40.66 16.45 -42.02
N THR A 13 40.25 17.36 -42.92
CA THR A 13 39.01 18.15 -42.69
C THR A 13 37.75 17.27 -42.66
N ALA A 14 37.64 16.26 -43.54
CA ALA A 14 36.52 15.34 -43.53
C ALA A 14 36.49 14.43 -42.27
N LYS A 15 37.66 14.10 -41.71
CA LYS A 15 37.77 13.39 -40.44
C LYS A 15 37.40 14.26 -39.22
N GLU A 16 37.81 15.54 -39.25
CA GLU A 16 37.44 16.48 -38.20
C GLU A 16 35.94 16.79 -38.21
N GLU A 17 35.34 17.01 -39.38
CA GLU A 17 33.86 17.16 -39.48
C GLU A 17 33.12 15.92 -39.01
N LYS A 18 33.57 14.73 -39.40
CA LYS A 18 32.95 13.48 -38.94
C LYS A 18 33.12 13.26 -37.44
N ASN A 19 34.27 13.58 -36.85
CA ASN A 19 34.48 13.50 -35.41
C ASN A 19 33.68 14.55 -34.64
N ASN A 20 33.53 15.75 -35.22
CA ASN A 20 32.68 16.78 -34.62
C ASN A 20 31.20 16.39 -34.68
N TYR A 21 30.75 15.83 -35.81
CA TYR A 21 29.38 15.29 -35.93
C TYR A 21 29.11 14.15 -34.95
N ILE A 22 30.05 13.20 -34.79
CA ILE A 22 29.95 12.12 -33.82
C ILE A 22 29.94 12.63 -32.37
N ARG A 23 30.73 13.68 -32.05
CA ARG A 23 30.71 14.33 -30.74
C ARG A 23 29.38 15.02 -30.44
N VAL A 24 28.80 15.69 -31.43
CA VAL A 24 27.51 16.35 -31.29
C VAL A 24 26.40 15.33 -31.11
N VAL A 25 26.40 14.26 -31.88
CA VAL A 25 25.39 13.16 -31.75
C VAL A 25 25.56 12.40 -30.42
N GLN A 26 26.78 12.19 -29.93
CA GLN A 26 27.02 11.57 -28.63
C GLN A 26 26.71 12.50 -27.45
N ALA A 27 26.85 13.82 -27.61
CA ALA A 27 26.39 14.77 -26.59
C ALA A 27 24.87 14.88 -26.53
N GLU A 28 24.14 14.61 -27.61
CA GLU A 28 22.67 14.56 -27.63
C GLU A 28 22.10 13.29 -26.98
N GLU A 29 22.83 12.18 -26.93
CA GLU A 29 22.37 10.93 -26.30
C GLU A 29 22.61 10.89 -24.78
N ASP A 30 23.54 11.72 -24.26
CA ASP A 30 24.00 11.61 -22.86
C ASP A 30 23.27 12.55 -21.88
N ASP A 31 22.36 13.42 -22.34
CA ASP A 31 21.82 14.50 -21.53
C ASP A 31 20.26 14.56 -21.43
N LYS A 32 19.59 13.41 -21.37
CA LYS A 32 18.25 13.35 -20.70
C LYS A 32 18.44 13.22 -19.18
N GLU A 33 19.23 14.11 -18.59
CA GLU A 33 19.21 14.25 -17.14
C GLU A 33 17.82 14.74 -16.74
N ILE A 34 17.05 13.84 -16.10
CA ILE A 34 15.76 14.20 -15.50
C ILE A 34 16.10 15.17 -14.37
N ASP A 35 15.77 16.45 -14.53
CA ASP A 35 15.92 17.41 -13.44
C ASP A 35 14.91 17.12 -12.36
N LEU A 36 15.40 16.46 -11.28
CA LEU A 36 14.57 16.09 -10.13
C LEU A 36 14.00 17.32 -9.40
N VAL A 37 14.63 18.49 -9.56
CA VAL A 37 14.17 19.74 -8.96
C VAL A 37 12.95 20.25 -9.72
N ASP A 38 13.02 20.27 -11.04
CA ASP A 38 11.90 20.69 -11.89
C ASP A 38 10.71 19.72 -11.79
N LEU A 39 10.98 18.41 -11.70
CA LEU A 39 9.96 17.42 -11.41
C LEU A 39 9.30 17.68 -10.05
N GLY A 40 10.11 18.08 -9.04
CA GLY A 40 9.59 18.48 -7.73
C GLY A 40 8.66 19.69 -7.79
N TYR A 41 9.02 20.71 -8.56
CA TYR A 41 8.16 21.89 -8.77
C TYR A 41 6.88 21.54 -9.54
N ALA A 42 6.95 20.70 -10.56
CA ALA A 42 5.79 20.21 -11.30
C ALA A 42 4.81 19.42 -10.37
N LEU A 43 5.36 18.67 -9.40
CA LEU A 43 4.58 17.96 -8.42
C LEU A 43 3.91 18.93 -7.43
N MET A 44 4.63 19.97 -7.00
CA MET A 44 4.09 20.99 -6.07
C MET A 44 2.99 21.84 -6.73
N ASP A 45 3.13 22.20 -7.99
CA ASP A 45 2.10 22.93 -8.73
C ASP A 45 0.79 22.16 -8.83
N LYS A 46 0.86 20.83 -8.93
CA LYS A 46 -0.30 19.93 -9.01
C LYS A 46 -0.73 19.34 -7.66
N LEU A 47 -0.20 19.87 -6.54
CA LEU A 47 -0.45 19.32 -5.20
C LEU A 47 -1.94 19.19 -4.88
N HIS A 48 -2.77 20.17 -5.26
CA HIS A 48 -4.20 20.12 -5.03
C HIS A 48 -4.90 18.95 -5.74
N PHE A 49 -4.42 18.55 -6.94
CA PHE A 49 -4.94 17.37 -7.63
C PHE A 49 -4.44 16.08 -7.00
N ILE A 50 -3.21 16.06 -6.46
CA ILE A 50 -2.69 14.92 -5.68
C ILE A 50 -3.55 14.69 -4.44
N VAL A 51 -3.88 15.76 -3.70
CA VAL A 51 -4.77 15.69 -2.53
C VAL A 51 -6.18 15.24 -2.93
N LEU A 52 -6.69 15.72 -4.05
CA LEU A 52 -8.00 15.29 -4.56
C LEU A 52 -8.00 13.80 -4.92
N SER A 53 -6.96 13.32 -5.61
CA SER A 53 -6.80 11.90 -5.95
C SER A 53 -6.60 11.00 -4.72
N PHE A 54 -5.87 11.50 -3.71
CA PHE A 54 -5.73 10.85 -2.40
C PHE A 54 -7.10 10.64 -1.73
N LEU A 55 -7.92 11.69 -1.67
CA LEU A 55 -9.27 11.60 -1.10
C LEU A 55 -10.20 10.70 -1.93
N LEU A 56 -10.13 10.81 -3.25
CA LEU A 56 -10.93 9.97 -4.15
C LEU A 56 -10.57 8.48 -3.99
N GLY A 57 -9.28 8.15 -3.95
CA GLY A 57 -8.79 6.80 -3.71
C GLY A 57 -9.25 6.23 -2.37
N ALA A 58 -9.20 7.05 -1.30
CA ALA A 58 -9.70 6.69 0.02
C ALA A 58 -11.19 6.32 -0.01
N VAL A 59 -12.02 7.16 -0.65
CA VAL A 59 -13.47 6.96 -0.75
C VAL A 59 -13.79 5.72 -1.58
N LEU A 60 -13.14 5.54 -2.73
CA LEU A 60 -13.39 4.40 -3.62
C LEU A 60 -13.06 3.07 -2.94
N LEU A 61 -11.89 2.94 -2.29
CA LEU A 61 -11.51 1.69 -1.63
C LEU A 61 -12.36 1.44 -0.37
N ASN A 62 -12.76 2.47 0.34
CA ASN A 62 -13.68 2.35 1.47
C ASN A 62 -15.07 1.89 1.02
N ALA A 63 -15.59 2.46 -0.07
CA ALA A 63 -16.85 2.03 -0.67
C ALA A 63 -16.79 0.58 -1.15
N TYR A 64 -15.69 0.19 -1.79
CA TYR A 64 -15.44 -1.20 -2.16
C TYR A 64 -15.50 -2.14 -0.94
N ALA A 65 -14.80 -1.79 0.14
CA ALA A 65 -14.80 -2.59 1.37
C ALA A 65 -16.19 -2.70 2.00
N TYR A 66 -16.97 -1.62 1.95
CA TYR A 66 -18.31 -1.59 2.54
C TYR A 66 -19.34 -2.41 1.74
N PHE A 67 -19.29 -2.37 0.40
CA PHE A 67 -20.30 -3.02 -0.45
C PHE A 67 -19.95 -4.47 -0.81
N LEU A 68 -18.68 -4.80 -0.96
CA LEU A 68 -18.25 -6.10 -1.49
C LEU A 68 -17.72 -7.04 -0.43
N ILE A 69 -17.17 -6.55 0.68
CA ILE A 69 -16.57 -7.41 1.72
C ILE A 69 -17.63 -7.69 2.80
N LYS A 70 -17.91 -8.97 3.02
CA LYS A 70 -18.81 -9.39 4.10
C LYS A 70 -18.19 -9.08 5.46
N PRO A 71 -18.97 -8.64 6.45
CA PRO A 71 -18.48 -8.48 7.81
C PRO A 71 -18.04 -9.83 8.39
N THR A 72 -16.93 -9.83 9.11
CA THR A 72 -16.43 -11.00 9.82
C THR A 72 -16.43 -10.76 11.32
N TYR A 73 -16.63 -11.82 12.08
CA TYR A 73 -16.67 -11.85 13.53
C TYR A 73 -15.58 -12.76 14.05
N GLN A 74 -15.01 -12.42 15.19
CA GLN A 74 -13.96 -13.21 15.84
C GLN A 74 -14.41 -13.66 17.22
N SER A 75 -14.30 -14.95 17.48
CA SER A 75 -14.52 -15.50 18.81
C SER A 75 -13.27 -16.20 19.30
N THR A 76 -12.92 -15.99 20.57
CA THR A 76 -11.66 -16.46 21.14
C THR A 76 -11.89 -17.33 22.37
N ALA A 77 -11.41 -18.58 22.33
CA ALA A 77 -11.22 -19.44 23.48
C ALA A 77 -9.76 -19.41 23.96
N LYS A 78 -9.50 -19.75 25.21
CA LYS A 78 -8.13 -19.86 25.75
C LYS A 78 -7.94 -21.19 26.44
N LEU A 79 -6.84 -21.87 26.08
CA LEU A 79 -6.36 -23.05 26.77
C LEU A 79 -5.15 -22.67 27.65
N TYR A 80 -5.06 -23.27 28.82
CA TYR A 80 -3.90 -23.21 29.69
C TYR A 80 -3.17 -24.55 29.66
N VAL A 81 -1.91 -24.51 29.23
CA VAL A 81 -1.06 -25.69 29.10
C VAL A 81 -0.40 -26.00 30.42
N VAL A 82 -0.62 -27.22 30.91
CA VAL A 82 -0.06 -27.71 32.16
C VAL A 82 1.18 -28.55 31.87
N SER A 83 2.36 -28.10 32.33
CA SER A 83 3.63 -28.77 32.06
C SER A 83 4.14 -29.66 33.19
N ALA A 84 3.57 -29.59 34.39
CA ALA A 84 4.09 -30.29 35.57
C ALA A 84 3.05 -31.13 36.28
N SER A 85 3.46 -32.26 36.86
CA SER A 85 2.70 -33.06 37.81
C SER A 85 2.40 -32.24 39.07
N GLU A 86 1.27 -32.52 39.74
CA GLU A 86 0.72 -31.77 40.86
C GLU A 86 1.66 -31.56 42.07
N ASP A 87 2.81 -32.24 42.11
CA ASP A 87 3.74 -32.25 43.27
C ASP A 87 5.06 -31.46 43.09
N SER A 88 5.26 -30.75 42.01
CA SER A 88 6.53 -30.05 41.75
C SER A 88 6.49 -28.56 42.01
N VAL A 89 7.46 -28.08 42.79
CA VAL A 89 7.75 -26.63 42.92
C VAL A 89 8.02 -26.05 41.56
N VAL A 90 7.26 -25.03 41.14
CA VAL A 90 7.37 -24.38 39.83
C VAL A 90 8.80 -23.85 39.64
N ASN A 91 9.58 -24.52 38.81
CA ASN A 91 10.93 -24.14 38.42
C ASN A 91 10.94 -23.36 37.08
N LEU A 92 11.96 -22.52 36.89
CA LEU A 92 12.16 -21.81 35.59
C LEU A 92 12.24 -22.76 34.40
N SER A 93 12.70 -24.00 34.59
CA SER A 93 12.70 -25.05 33.57
C SER A 93 11.28 -25.43 33.13
N ASP A 94 10.31 -25.44 34.04
CA ASP A 94 8.91 -25.79 33.73
C ASP A 94 8.21 -24.72 32.89
N LEU A 95 8.65 -23.46 33.03
CA LEU A 95 8.18 -22.36 32.17
C LEU A 95 8.64 -22.56 30.73
N ASN A 96 9.92 -22.88 30.51
CA ASN A 96 10.45 -23.10 29.16
C ASN A 96 9.84 -24.34 28.49
N ILE A 97 9.61 -25.41 29.26
CA ILE A 97 8.94 -26.62 28.77
C ILE A 97 7.48 -26.29 28.40
N GLY A 98 6.78 -25.51 29.24
CA GLY A 98 5.40 -25.13 28.96
C GLY A 98 5.23 -24.26 27.71
N THR A 99 6.18 -23.34 27.45
CA THR A 99 6.14 -22.52 26.22
C THR A 99 6.49 -23.32 24.97
N SER A 100 7.41 -24.28 25.07
CA SER A 100 7.73 -25.20 23.95
C SER A 100 6.54 -26.10 23.65
N LEU A 101 5.91 -26.66 24.68
CA LEU A 101 4.72 -27.50 24.55
C LEU A 101 3.56 -26.75 23.89
N THR A 102 3.42 -25.47 24.15
CA THR A 102 2.37 -24.65 23.54
C THR A 102 2.54 -24.53 22.03
N LYS A 103 3.78 -24.48 21.52
CA LYS A 103 4.03 -24.49 20.07
C LYS A 103 3.70 -25.83 19.44
N ASP A 104 4.05 -26.93 20.10
CA ASP A 104 3.69 -28.25 19.62
C ASP A 104 2.15 -28.44 19.58
N TYR A 105 1.45 -27.80 20.52
CA TYR A 105 -0.02 -27.78 20.53
C TYR A 105 -0.57 -26.97 19.35
N GLU A 106 0.01 -25.83 19.00
CA GLU A 106 -0.39 -25.04 17.84
C GLU A 106 -0.36 -25.89 16.56
N ASP A 107 0.74 -26.60 16.32
CA ASP A 107 0.89 -27.46 15.14
C ASP A 107 -0.09 -28.62 15.11
N LEU A 108 -0.30 -29.27 16.27
CA LEU A 108 -1.22 -30.41 16.36
C LEU A 108 -2.69 -30.00 16.26
N MET A 109 -3.07 -28.84 16.79
CA MET A 109 -4.44 -28.36 16.73
C MET A 109 -4.88 -27.95 15.32
N LEU A 110 -3.96 -27.57 14.45
CA LEU A 110 -4.23 -27.34 13.02
C LEU A 110 -4.05 -28.61 12.17
N SER A 111 -3.80 -29.73 12.79
CA SER A 111 -3.63 -30.99 12.05
C SER A 111 -4.94 -31.52 11.47
N TYR A 112 -4.84 -32.18 10.32
CA TYR A 112 -5.97 -32.78 9.62
C TYR A 112 -6.87 -33.66 10.52
N PRO A 113 -6.32 -34.61 11.36
CA PRO A 113 -7.16 -35.49 12.15
C PRO A 113 -7.97 -34.76 13.23
N LEU A 114 -7.51 -33.62 13.72
CA LEU A 114 -8.20 -32.84 14.74
C LEU A 114 -9.29 -31.97 14.13
N LEU A 115 -8.96 -31.25 13.05
CA LEU A 115 -9.93 -30.38 12.37
C LEU A 115 -11.07 -31.17 11.72
N GLU A 116 -10.80 -32.39 11.22
CA GLU A 116 -11.83 -33.27 10.67
C GLU A 116 -12.85 -33.70 11.76
N GLN A 117 -12.39 -33.90 12.99
CA GLN A 117 -13.32 -34.17 14.12
C GLN A 117 -14.19 -32.95 14.44
N VAL A 118 -13.68 -31.73 14.31
CA VAL A 118 -14.44 -30.49 14.47
C VAL A 118 -15.51 -30.39 13.39
N ILE A 119 -15.12 -30.59 12.12
CA ILE A 119 -16.01 -30.58 10.94
C ILE A 119 -17.15 -31.60 11.16
N ALA A 120 -16.80 -32.82 11.49
CA ALA A 120 -17.78 -33.90 11.70
C ALA A 120 -18.69 -33.62 12.88
N LYS A 121 -18.18 -33.06 14.00
CA LYS A 121 -18.98 -32.80 15.22
C LYS A 121 -19.98 -31.66 15.03
N LEU A 122 -19.64 -30.66 14.24
CA LEU A 122 -20.50 -29.48 13.98
C LEU A 122 -21.23 -29.55 12.64
N ASP A 123 -21.07 -30.65 11.88
CA ASP A 123 -21.65 -30.83 10.53
C ASP A 123 -21.37 -29.64 9.60
N LEU A 124 -20.11 -29.21 9.56
CA LEU A 124 -19.67 -28.03 8.77
C LEU A 124 -19.56 -28.39 7.29
N SER A 125 -19.90 -27.45 6.43
CA SER A 125 -19.77 -27.58 4.97
C SER A 125 -18.38 -27.22 4.45
N TYR A 126 -17.44 -26.93 5.34
CA TYR A 126 -16.05 -26.56 5.00
C TYR A 126 -15.21 -27.82 4.85
N ASP A 127 -14.20 -27.73 3.99
CA ASP A 127 -13.10 -28.70 3.99
C ASP A 127 -12.04 -28.30 5.04
N TYR A 128 -11.07 -29.19 5.22
CA TYR A 128 -9.98 -29.02 6.20
C TYR A 128 -9.21 -27.70 6.01
N GLU A 129 -8.86 -27.34 4.77
CA GLU A 129 -8.05 -26.17 4.46
C GLU A 129 -8.82 -24.87 4.74
N GLN A 130 -10.10 -24.85 4.37
CA GLN A 130 -10.98 -23.71 4.64
C GLN A 130 -11.18 -23.49 6.14
N LEU A 131 -11.37 -24.56 6.92
CA LEU A 131 -11.47 -24.44 8.36
C LEU A 131 -10.15 -23.99 9.00
N ALA A 132 -9.01 -24.50 8.52
CA ALA A 132 -7.69 -24.08 9.01
C ALA A 132 -7.46 -22.59 8.79
N ASP A 133 -7.84 -22.04 7.63
CA ASP A 133 -7.71 -20.60 7.30
C ASP A 133 -8.59 -19.71 8.20
N MET A 134 -9.68 -20.24 8.75
CA MET A 134 -10.55 -19.51 9.68
C MET A 134 -9.98 -19.45 11.10
N ILE A 135 -9.00 -20.30 11.44
CA ILE A 135 -8.46 -20.46 12.79
C ILE A 135 -7.09 -19.79 12.89
N THR A 136 -6.95 -18.93 13.88
CA THR A 136 -5.65 -18.34 14.26
C THR A 136 -5.32 -18.78 15.67
N LEU A 137 -4.17 -19.43 15.83
CA LEU A 137 -3.62 -19.82 17.12
C LEU A 137 -2.51 -18.85 17.50
N GLU A 138 -2.51 -18.36 18.73
CA GLU A 138 -1.51 -17.43 19.23
C GLU A 138 -1.09 -17.81 20.65
N ASN A 139 0.21 -17.95 20.86
CA ASN A 139 0.78 -18.02 22.19
C ASN A 139 1.41 -16.66 22.55
N PRO A 140 0.85 -15.87 23.48
CA PRO A 140 1.50 -14.67 23.96
C PRO A 140 2.87 -15.01 24.56
N THR A 141 3.86 -14.18 24.23
CA THR A 141 5.25 -14.39 24.65
C THR A 141 5.38 -14.69 26.14
N ASP A 142 6.16 -15.70 26.46
CA ASP A 142 6.47 -16.16 27.84
C ASP A 142 5.23 -16.59 28.66
N THR A 143 4.17 -17.05 28.00
CA THR A 143 2.99 -17.58 28.69
C THR A 143 2.71 -19.05 28.31
N ARG A 144 1.94 -19.72 29.15
CA ARG A 144 1.40 -21.07 28.90
C ARG A 144 -0.05 -21.01 28.39
N VAL A 145 -0.45 -19.87 27.86
CA VAL A 145 -1.81 -19.67 27.37
C VAL A 145 -1.80 -19.75 25.86
N LEU A 146 -2.62 -20.64 25.31
CA LEU A 146 -2.89 -20.71 23.89
C LEU A 146 -4.24 -20.08 23.60
N LYS A 147 -4.25 -19.05 22.78
CA LYS A 147 -5.47 -18.40 22.28
C LYS A 147 -5.89 -19.07 20.99
N ILE A 148 -7.14 -19.46 20.92
CA ILE A 148 -7.81 -20.03 19.76
C ILE A 148 -8.78 -18.97 19.27
N THR A 149 -8.46 -18.28 18.21
CA THR A 149 -9.32 -17.26 17.60
C THR A 149 -9.88 -17.79 16.29
N VAL A 150 -11.19 -17.85 16.19
CA VAL A 150 -11.91 -18.27 14.97
C VAL A 150 -12.58 -17.07 14.34
N THR A 151 -12.40 -16.91 13.04
CA THR A 151 -12.98 -15.84 12.24
C THR A 151 -14.02 -16.42 11.28
N SER A 152 -15.30 -16.03 11.43
CA SER A 152 -16.39 -16.43 10.52
C SER A 152 -17.26 -15.23 10.16
N THR A 153 -18.08 -15.39 9.12
CA THR A 153 -19.14 -14.43 8.79
C THR A 153 -20.36 -14.55 9.71
N ASP A 154 -20.48 -15.67 10.42
CA ASP A 154 -21.51 -15.93 11.44
C ASP A 154 -20.88 -15.91 12.85
N PRO A 155 -21.36 -15.04 13.76
CA PRO A 155 -20.83 -14.93 15.12
C PRO A 155 -21.07 -16.19 15.97
N GLU A 156 -22.19 -16.91 15.79
CA GLU A 156 -22.48 -18.15 16.51
C GLU A 156 -21.60 -19.30 16.03
N GLU A 157 -21.37 -19.38 14.71
CA GLU A 157 -20.48 -20.37 14.12
C GLU A 157 -19.04 -20.17 14.62
N ALA A 158 -18.53 -18.93 14.66
CA ALA A 158 -17.19 -18.62 15.18
C ALA A 158 -17.03 -19.09 16.64
N MET A 159 -18.02 -18.85 17.48
CA MET A 159 -18.03 -19.30 18.87
C MET A 159 -18.05 -20.83 18.96
N ASN A 160 -18.93 -21.50 18.21
CA ASN A 160 -19.10 -22.94 18.25
C ASN A 160 -17.85 -23.68 17.78
N ILE A 161 -17.20 -23.21 16.69
CA ILE A 161 -15.93 -23.78 16.21
C ILE A 161 -14.84 -23.60 17.26
N ALA A 162 -14.66 -22.41 17.84
CA ALA A 162 -13.64 -22.15 18.85
C ALA A 162 -13.79 -23.02 20.10
N ASN A 163 -15.01 -23.18 20.60
CA ASN A 163 -15.28 -24.00 21.77
C ASN A 163 -15.11 -25.50 21.46
N THR A 164 -15.63 -25.95 20.32
CA THR A 164 -15.52 -27.38 19.93
C THR A 164 -14.07 -27.76 19.68
N LEU A 165 -13.28 -26.88 19.05
CA LEU A 165 -11.84 -27.06 18.86
C LEU A 165 -11.11 -27.16 20.21
N ALA A 166 -11.43 -26.28 21.15
CA ALA A 166 -10.87 -26.34 22.49
C ALA A 166 -11.22 -27.66 23.22
N GLU A 167 -12.49 -28.10 23.18
CA GLU A 167 -12.93 -29.34 23.80
C GLU A 167 -12.29 -30.59 23.21
N ILE A 168 -12.17 -30.67 21.87
CA ILE A 168 -11.53 -31.80 21.20
C ILE A 168 -10.05 -31.80 21.54
N SER A 169 -9.41 -30.64 21.56
CA SER A 169 -7.98 -30.51 21.87
C SER A 169 -7.63 -30.99 23.28
N VAL A 170 -8.48 -30.70 24.26
CA VAL A 170 -8.27 -31.20 25.66
C VAL A 170 -8.21 -32.73 25.75
N LYS A 171 -8.88 -33.45 24.84
CA LYS A 171 -8.83 -34.91 24.77
C LYS A 171 -7.76 -35.44 23.86
N TYR A 172 -7.62 -34.85 22.68
CA TYR A 172 -6.75 -35.33 21.62
C TYR A 172 -5.27 -35.14 21.93
N LEU A 173 -4.89 -33.94 22.47
CA LEU A 173 -3.48 -33.60 22.72
C LEU A 173 -2.80 -34.54 23.74
N PRO A 174 -3.43 -34.84 24.92
CA PRO A 174 -2.83 -35.79 25.86
C PRO A 174 -2.67 -37.20 25.29
N GLU A 175 -3.64 -37.65 24.51
CA GLU A 175 -3.60 -38.99 23.91
C GLU A 175 -2.49 -39.10 22.87
N THR A 176 -2.27 -38.05 22.10
CA THR A 176 -1.25 -38.01 21.02
C THR A 176 0.16 -37.81 21.58
N MET A 177 0.33 -36.91 22.54
CA MET A 177 1.66 -36.51 23.06
C MET A 177 2.05 -37.17 24.38
N SER A 178 1.16 -37.95 25.00
CA SER A 178 1.35 -38.53 26.34
C SER A 178 1.69 -37.45 27.40
N THR A 179 1.00 -36.31 27.33
CA THR A 179 1.17 -35.15 28.22
C THR A 179 -0.05 -34.97 29.10
N ASN A 180 0.02 -34.02 30.04
CA ASN A 180 -1.15 -33.65 30.83
C ASN A 180 -2.17 -32.88 29.98
N ALA A 181 -3.46 -33.09 30.25
CA ALA A 181 -4.52 -32.40 29.53
C ALA A 181 -4.46 -30.87 29.81
N PRO A 182 -4.53 -30.05 28.77
CA PRO A 182 -4.69 -28.61 28.96
C PRO A 182 -6.04 -28.28 29.57
N ASN A 183 -6.12 -27.19 30.33
CA ASN A 183 -7.35 -26.70 30.90
C ASN A 183 -7.96 -25.58 30.04
N ILE A 184 -9.29 -25.59 29.90
CA ILE A 184 -10.00 -24.47 29.25
C ILE A 184 -10.03 -23.32 30.24
N ALA A 185 -9.18 -22.33 30.03
CA ALA A 185 -9.09 -21.14 30.87
C ALA A 185 -10.21 -20.12 30.57
N GLN A 186 -10.67 -20.07 29.31
CA GLN A 186 -11.75 -19.21 28.87
C GLN A 186 -12.49 -19.86 27.70
N VAL A 187 -13.81 -19.94 27.81
CA VAL A 187 -14.68 -20.35 26.70
C VAL A 187 -14.91 -19.17 25.77
N ALA A 188 -15.03 -19.46 24.49
CA ALA A 188 -15.40 -18.48 23.48
C ALA A 188 -16.85 -18.02 23.68
N ARG A 189 -17.13 -16.76 23.38
CA ARG A 189 -18.45 -16.13 23.47
C ARG A 189 -18.88 -15.59 22.13
N ILE A 190 -20.15 -15.40 21.93
CA ILE A 190 -20.68 -14.73 20.74
C ILE A 190 -20.11 -13.30 20.73
N PRO A 191 -19.38 -12.89 19.67
CA PRO A 191 -18.84 -11.54 19.57
C PRO A 191 -19.96 -10.52 19.29
N ASP A 192 -19.97 -9.43 20.07
CA ASP A 192 -20.92 -8.33 19.89
C ASP A 192 -20.49 -7.36 18.78
N GLU A 193 -19.18 -7.33 18.47
CA GLU A 193 -18.59 -6.40 17.51
C GLU A 193 -18.01 -7.13 16.30
N LYS A 194 -18.04 -6.44 15.15
CA LYS A 194 -17.41 -6.92 13.92
C LYS A 194 -15.90 -6.78 14.00
N ALA A 195 -15.18 -7.86 13.68
CA ALA A 195 -13.71 -7.85 13.62
C ALA A 195 -13.17 -7.32 12.28
N GLY A 196 -13.93 -7.48 11.21
CA GLY A 196 -13.54 -7.02 9.86
C GLY A 196 -14.74 -6.60 9.01
N PRO A 197 -14.46 -5.93 7.87
CA PRO A 197 -13.17 -5.37 7.44
C PRO A 197 -12.76 -4.12 8.22
N SER A 198 -11.44 -3.92 8.40
CA SER A 198 -10.92 -2.70 9.01
C SER A 198 -10.98 -1.54 8.01
N TYR A 199 -12.04 -0.75 8.05
CA TYR A 199 -12.24 0.38 7.13
C TYR A 199 -11.08 1.38 7.14
N LEU A 200 -10.44 1.58 8.31
CA LEU A 200 -9.27 2.45 8.43
C LEU A 200 -8.09 1.98 7.56
N LYS A 201 -7.82 0.67 7.54
CA LYS A 201 -6.76 0.11 6.68
C LYS A 201 -7.08 0.30 5.20
N PHE A 202 -8.32 0.03 4.78
CA PHE A 202 -8.76 0.22 3.40
C PHE A 202 -8.71 1.70 2.98
N THR A 203 -9.12 2.62 3.86
CA THR A 203 -9.03 4.07 3.62
C THR A 203 -7.58 4.49 3.41
N LEU A 204 -6.66 4.05 4.28
CA LEU A 204 -5.25 4.41 4.18
C LEU A 204 -4.60 3.86 2.91
N ILE A 205 -4.84 2.58 2.60
CA ILE A 205 -4.31 1.94 1.39
C ILE A 205 -4.88 2.62 0.14
N GLY A 206 -6.19 2.91 0.12
CA GLY A 206 -6.84 3.60 -0.99
C GLY A 206 -6.30 5.00 -1.22
N ALA A 207 -6.08 5.75 -0.15
CA ALA A 207 -5.51 7.08 -0.18
C ALA A 207 -4.09 7.08 -0.77
N LEU A 208 -3.22 6.19 -0.28
CA LEU A 208 -1.85 6.05 -0.80
C LEU A 208 -1.84 5.62 -2.26
N LEU A 209 -2.66 4.65 -2.63
CA LEU A 209 -2.77 4.17 -4.01
C LEU A 209 -3.25 5.28 -4.96
N GLY A 210 -4.25 6.07 -4.54
CA GLY A 210 -4.77 7.20 -5.31
C GLY A 210 -3.71 8.27 -5.54
N ALA A 211 -2.97 8.65 -4.50
CA ALA A 211 -1.86 9.60 -4.62
C ALA A 211 -0.74 9.07 -5.53
N PHE A 212 -0.35 7.80 -5.35
CA PHE A 212 0.70 7.16 -6.14
C PHE A 212 0.36 7.12 -7.64
N LEU A 213 -0.85 6.69 -7.98
CA LEU A 213 -1.31 6.64 -9.37
C LEU A 213 -1.31 8.04 -10.02
N TYR A 214 -1.73 9.07 -9.28
CA TYR A 214 -1.73 10.43 -9.81
C TYR A 214 -0.31 10.99 -9.97
N CYS A 215 0.59 10.74 -9.02
CA CYS A 215 2.00 11.09 -9.17
C CYS A 215 2.63 10.42 -10.40
N LEU A 216 2.31 9.14 -10.64
CA LEU A 216 2.77 8.41 -11.82
C LEU A 216 2.26 9.06 -13.11
N VAL A 217 1.01 9.51 -13.15
CA VAL A 217 0.45 10.24 -14.30
C VAL A 217 1.17 11.57 -14.53
N ILE A 218 1.51 12.31 -13.46
CA ILE A 218 2.28 13.55 -13.58
C ILE A 218 3.68 13.25 -14.16
N ILE A 219 4.36 12.24 -13.63
CA ILE A 219 5.70 11.84 -14.09
C ILE A 219 5.68 11.45 -15.57
N ILE A 220 4.70 10.63 -15.98
CA ILE A 220 4.56 10.22 -17.38
C ILE A 220 4.30 11.45 -18.25
N ARG A 221 3.43 12.36 -17.83
CA ARG A 221 3.18 13.60 -18.59
C ARG A 221 4.41 14.48 -18.67
N TYR A 222 5.16 14.61 -17.60
CA TYR A 222 6.42 15.36 -17.57
C TYR A 222 7.45 14.77 -18.53
N LEU A 223 7.60 13.46 -18.58
CA LEU A 223 8.54 12.77 -19.49
C LEU A 223 8.11 12.83 -20.97
N LEU A 224 6.81 12.98 -21.23
CA LEU A 224 6.25 13.11 -22.57
C LEU A 224 6.09 14.58 -23.01
N ASP A 225 6.36 15.53 -22.13
CA ASP A 225 6.29 16.95 -22.44
C ASP A 225 7.62 17.42 -23.03
N ASP A 226 7.64 17.57 -24.35
CA ASP A 226 8.79 18.09 -25.11
C ASP A 226 8.76 19.64 -25.21
N THR A 227 7.96 20.32 -24.35
CA THR A 227 7.80 21.79 -24.40
C THR A 227 8.97 22.48 -23.70
N ILE A 228 9.54 23.48 -24.36
CA ILE A 228 10.61 24.30 -23.84
C ILE A 228 10.03 25.32 -22.86
N HIS A 229 10.37 25.20 -21.58
CA HIS A 229 9.82 26.05 -20.51
C HIS A 229 10.81 27.09 -20.00
N THR A 230 12.11 26.90 -20.18
CA THR A 230 13.14 27.76 -19.63
C THR A 230 14.09 28.35 -20.69
N ALA A 231 14.72 29.45 -20.34
CA ALA A 231 15.76 30.08 -21.20
C ALA A 231 16.99 29.15 -21.37
N SER A 232 17.26 28.31 -20.36
CA SER A 232 18.33 27.31 -20.40
C SER A 232 18.02 26.18 -21.38
N ASP A 233 16.75 25.81 -21.56
CA ASP A 233 16.35 24.79 -22.53
C ASP A 233 16.60 25.27 -23.96
N MET A 234 16.36 26.57 -24.23
CA MET A 234 16.65 27.19 -25.53
C MET A 234 18.14 27.14 -25.85
N GLU A 235 19.01 27.42 -24.87
CA GLU A 235 20.45 27.33 -25.03
C GLU A 235 20.89 25.88 -25.26
N LYS A 236 20.33 24.94 -24.52
CA LYS A 236 20.68 23.52 -24.60
C LYS A 236 20.22 22.88 -25.92
N TYR A 237 18.98 23.14 -26.37
CA TYR A 237 18.43 22.51 -27.57
C TYR A 237 18.79 23.24 -28.89
N PHE A 238 18.94 24.56 -28.88
CA PHE A 238 19.17 25.35 -30.08
C PHE A 238 20.54 26.03 -30.11
N GLY A 239 21.31 25.98 -29.03
CA GLY A 239 22.60 26.68 -28.94
C GLY A 239 22.48 28.21 -29.01
N ILE A 240 21.28 28.75 -28.78
CA ILE A 240 20.98 30.18 -28.88
C ILE A 240 20.71 30.72 -27.47
N VAL A 241 21.56 31.65 -27.04
CA VAL A 241 21.36 32.38 -25.79
C VAL A 241 20.27 33.43 -26.01
N PRO A 242 19.11 33.35 -25.32
CA PRO A 242 18.07 34.36 -25.48
C PRO A 242 18.53 35.70 -24.90
N LEU A 243 18.41 36.76 -25.71
CA LEU A 243 18.85 38.10 -25.34
C LEU A 243 18.04 38.75 -24.22
N THR A 244 16.80 38.28 -24.04
CA THR A 244 15.89 38.72 -22.94
C THR A 244 14.77 37.72 -22.75
N SER A 245 14.34 37.55 -21.54
CA SER A 245 13.12 36.84 -21.19
C SER A 245 12.07 37.84 -20.72
N ILE A 246 10.88 37.77 -21.27
CA ILE A 246 9.75 38.60 -20.82
C ILE A 246 8.95 37.75 -19.83
N PRO A 247 8.96 38.05 -18.52
CA PRO A 247 8.17 37.28 -17.57
C PRO A 247 6.68 37.49 -17.85
N GLU A 248 5.90 36.40 -17.83
CA GLU A 248 4.46 36.47 -17.89
C GLU A 248 3.95 37.20 -16.63
N SER A 249 3.40 38.39 -16.79
CA SER A 249 2.82 39.13 -15.68
C SER A 249 1.31 39.20 -15.84
N ASP A 250 0.58 38.77 -14.82
CA ASP A 250 -0.89 38.83 -14.73
C ASP A 250 -1.48 40.24 -14.92
N GLN A 251 -0.61 41.26 -14.93
CA GLN A 251 -1.02 42.63 -15.11
C GLN A 251 -1.49 42.99 -16.53
N PHE A 252 -1.04 42.22 -17.54
CA PHE A 252 -1.49 42.46 -18.92
C PHE A 252 -2.88 41.91 -19.22
N ASN A 253 -3.36 40.93 -18.42
CA ASN A 253 -4.69 40.33 -18.62
C ASN A 253 -5.83 41.13 -17.94
N GLN A 254 -5.51 42.18 -17.16
CA GLN A 254 -6.49 43.06 -16.52
C GLN A 254 -6.89 44.28 -17.36
N GLY A 255 -6.24 44.53 -18.50
CA GLY A 255 -6.46 45.71 -19.33
C GLY A 255 -7.79 45.75 -20.07
N ASP A 256 -8.34 44.60 -20.45
CA ASP A 256 -9.53 44.55 -21.29
C ASP A 256 -10.88 44.49 -20.50
N SER A 257 -10.83 44.20 -19.19
CA SER A 257 -12.06 44.08 -18.37
C SER A 257 -12.49 45.39 -17.71
N ALA A 258 -11.63 46.43 -17.67
CA ALA A 258 -11.93 47.70 -16.99
C ALA A 258 -12.64 48.71 -17.92
N THR A 259 -12.46 48.62 -19.23
CA THR A 259 -13.02 49.61 -20.18
C THR A 259 -14.51 49.39 -20.50
N ASP A 260 -15.04 48.20 -20.25
CA ASP A 260 -16.43 47.92 -20.57
C ASP A 260 -17.42 48.21 -19.41
N LYS A 261 -16.89 48.29 -18.16
CA LYS A 261 -17.75 48.64 -16.99
C LYS A 261 -18.01 50.15 -16.82
N ASP A 262 -17.14 51.00 -17.31
CA ASP A 262 -17.35 52.46 -17.23
C ASP A 262 -18.25 52.98 -18.33
N LYS A 263 -18.34 52.32 -19.49
CA LYS A 263 -19.33 52.69 -20.54
C LYS A 263 -20.76 52.34 -20.19
N ALA A 264 -20.98 51.30 -19.37
CA ALA A 264 -22.31 50.89 -18.93
C ALA A 264 -22.91 51.78 -17.85
N LYS A 265 -22.08 52.47 -17.05
CA LYS A 265 -22.56 53.41 -16.00
C LYS A 265 -22.84 54.82 -16.48
N SER A 266 -22.27 55.28 -17.59
CA SER A 266 -22.52 56.61 -18.14
C SER A 266 -23.80 56.69 -18.98
N GLY A 267 -24.31 55.56 -19.48
CA GLY A 267 -25.53 55.50 -20.32
C GLY A 267 -26.87 55.56 -19.55
N LEU A 268 -26.86 55.42 -18.21
CA LEU A 268 -28.11 55.38 -17.42
C LEU A 268 -28.45 56.67 -16.69
N LYS A 269 -27.63 57.73 -16.80
CA LYS A 269 -27.85 58.98 -16.07
C LYS A 269 -28.45 60.10 -16.91
N GLY A 270 -28.85 59.84 -18.15
CA GLY A 270 -29.33 60.84 -19.12
C GLY A 270 -30.85 60.80 -19.44
N ARG A 271 -31.68 60.01 -18.73
CA ARG A 271 -33.12 59.91 -19.09
C ARG A 271 -34.04 60.01 -17.89
N SER A 272 -34.05 61.20 -17.22
CA SER A 272 -35.10 61.60 -16.32
C SER A 272 -35.06 63.11 -16.26
N LYS A 273 -35.75 63.78 -17.19
CA LYS A 273 -36.48 65.02 -17.03
C LYS A 273 -37.59 65.07 -18.09
#